data_17beb677884d98d81dcc3f530233af56
#
_entry.id   17beb677884d98d81dcc3f530233af56
#
_cell.length_a   1.000
_cell.length_b   1.000
_cell.length_c   1.000
_cell.angle_alpha   90.00
_cell.angle_beta   90.00
_cell.angle_gamma   90.00
#
_symmetry.space_group_name_H-M   'P 1'
#
loop_
_entity.id
_entity.type
_entity.pdbx_description
1 polymer ?
#
loop_
_entity_poly.entity_id
_entity_poly.type
_entity_poly.pdbx_seq_one_letter_code
_entity_poly.pdbx_strand_id
1 'polypeptide(L)'
;MAIEILIVDDNADIRNILNELILDAGYKTRLAANFNQALAEIDKKIPDVAILDVKLDKGDNDGIELLSHIKSKNKDVPVIIISGHANIEMAISSLKHGAFEFIEKPFDQTRLINFIKRAVENLKLKEQNKEFETKLFSSYELIGNSKNISNIKDQIEKISVSESRVLINGPSGSGKELIARKIHKNSKRSKNPFVILNGALLDSEKYELELFG
;
A
#
# COMPACT_ATOMS: atom_id res chain seq x y z
N MET A 1 -13.59 5.95 -9.07
CA MET A 1 -12.79 7.00 -9.77
C MET A 1 -12.14 6.38 -11.00
N ALA A 2 -11.89 7.18 -12.05
CA ALA A 2 -11.15 6.66 -13.21
C ALA A 2 -9.65 6.61 -12.85
N ILE A 3 -9.02 5.46 -13.06
CA ILE A 3 -7.57 5.25 -12.81
C ILE A 3 -6.77 6.12 -13.76
N GLU A 4 -5.78 6.82 -13.24
CA GLU A 4 -4.92 7.75 -13.96
C GLU A 4 -3.46 7.26 -13.93
N ILE A 5 -2.89 7.04 -15.12
CA ILE A 5 -1.55 6.48 -15.31
C ILE A 5 -0.60 7.56 -15.80
N LEU A 6 0.50 7.78 -15.09
CA LEU A 6 1.58 8.67 -15.53
C LEU A 6 2.55 7.88 -16.40
N ILE A 7 2.80 8.39 -17.61
CA ILE A 7 3.75 7.83 -18.58
C ILE A 7 4.92 8.79 -18.70
N VAL A 8 6.12 8.31 -18.44
CA VAL A 8 7.36 9.08 -18.54
C VAL A 8 8.33 8.37 -19.47
N ASP A 9 8.62 8.96 -20.61
CA ASP A 9 9.55 8.45 -21.61
C ASP A 9 10.04 9.65 -22.43
N ASP A 10 11.32 9.77 -22.77
CA ASP A 10 11.85 10.86 -23.57
C ASP A 10 11.54 10.69 -25.06
N ASN A 11 11.33 9.45 -25.52
CA ASN A 11 10.94 9.14 -26.89
C ASN A 11 9.43 9.41 -27.11
N ALA A 12 9.13 10.36 -28.00
CA ALA A 12 7.75 10.76 -28.30
C ALA A 12 6.92 9.62 -28.91
N ASP A 13 7.51 8.78 -29.75
CA ASP A 13 6.80 7.68 -30.41
C ASP A 13 6.38 6.61 -29.39
N ILE A 14 7.30 6.25 -28.48
CA ILE A 14 7.00 5.30 -27.42
C ILE A 14 5.93 5.87 -26.49
N ARG A 15 6.05 7.14 -26.11
CA ARG A 15 5.07 7.83 -25.27
C ARG A 15 3.67 7.83 -25.91
N ASN A 16 3.58 8.06 -27.23
CA ASN A 16 2.32 8.03 -27.97
C ASN A 16 1.73 6.62 -28.05
N ILE A 17 2.54 5.61 -28.35
CA ILE A 17 2.12 4.20 -28.40
C ILE A 17 1.58 3.78 -27.04
N LEU A 18 2.29 4.09 -25.95
CA LEU A 18 1.84 3.79 -24.59
C LEU A 18 0.54 4.51 -24.24
N ASN A 19 0.43 5.77 -24.65
CA ASN A 19 -0.77 6.58 -24.42
C ASN A 19 -2.00 5.97 -25.09
N GLU A 20 -1.92 5.68 -26.38
CA GLU A 20 -3.03 5.06 -27.12
C GLU A 20 -3.43 3.72 -26.51
N LEU A 21 -2.45 2.85 -26.27
CA LEU A 21 -2.67 1.53 -25.69
C LEU A 21 -3.39 1.59 -24.31
N ILE A 22 -3.04 2.57 -23.49
CA ILE A 22 -3.59 2.73 -22.15
C ILE A 22 -4.98 3.36 -22.22
N LEU A 23 -5.20 4.32 -23.12
CA LEU A 23 -6.52 4.91 -23.37
C LEU A 23 -7.50 3.86 -23.90
N ASP A 24 -7.08 3.00 -24.83
CA ASP A 24 -7.89 1.91 -25.38
C ASP A 24 -8.24 0.87 -24.30
N ALA A 25 -7.37 0.69 -23.30
CA ALA A 25 -7.66 -0.14 -22.14
C ALA A 25 -8.61 0.51 -21.11
N GLY A 26 -9.09 1.75 -21.38
CA GLY A 26 -10.09 2.46 -20.56
C GLY A 26 -9.52 3.24 -19.37
N TYR A 27 -8.22 3.49 -19.33
CA TYR A 27 -7.56 4.29 -18.29
C TYR A 27 -7.33 5.74 -18.78
N LYS A 28 -7.13 6.66 -17.84
CA LYS A 28 -6.67 8.02 -18.13
C LYS A 28 -5.15 8.08 -18.10
N THR A 29 -4.57 9.00 -18.87
CA THR A 29 -3.13 9.17 -18.94
C THR A 29 -2.71 10.60 -18.63
N ARG A 30 -1.51 10.73 -18.06
CA ARG A 30 -0.70 11.95 -18.05
C ARG A 30 0.64 11.64 -18.63
N LEU A 31 1.20 12.57 -19.39
CA LEU A 31 2.44 12.38 -20.14
C LEU A 31 3.52 13.32 -19.64
N ALA A 32 4.73 12.83 -19.51
CA ALA A 32 5.92 13.63 -19.24
C ALA A 32 7.06 13.19 -20.18
N ALA A 33 7.73 14.14 -20.79
CA ALA A 33 8.78 13.88 -21.76
C ALA A 33 10.19 13.90 -21.17
N ASN A 34 10.33 14.32 -19.90
CA ASN A 34 11.62 14.44 -19.24
C ASN A 34 11.46 14.39 -17.73
N PHE A 35 12.59 14.32 -17.03
CA PHE A 35 12.64 14.22 -15.56
C PHE A 35 11.91 15.35 -14.85
N ASN A 36 12.12 16.60 -15.27
CA ASN A 36 11.53 17.77 -14.60
C ASN A 36 10.02 17.84 -14.79
N GLN A 37 9.51 17.52 -15.99
CA GLN A 37 8.07 17.42 -16.23
C GLN A 37 7.44 16.31 -15.38
N ALA A 38 8.11 15.15 -15.30
CA ALA A 38 7.65 14.04 -14.46
C ALA A 38 7.54 14.45 -12.99
N LEU A 39 8.56 15.12 -12.44
CA LEU A 39 8.52 15.64 -11.07
C LEU A 39 7.35 16.61 -10.87
N ALA A 40 7.17 17.57 -11.77
CA ALA A 40 6.08 18.54 -11.70
C ALA A 40 4.70 17.87 -11.72
N GLU A 41 4.52 16.84 -12.57
CA GLU A 41 3.27 16.07 -12.62
C GLU A 41 3.03 15.23 -11.37
N ILE A 42 4.07 14.63 -10.79
CA ILE A 42 4.00 13.86 -9.54
C ILE A 42 3.68 14.78 -8.36
N ASP A 43 4.30 15.96 -8.32
CA ASP A 43 4.10 16.92 -7.22
C ASP A 43 2.71 17.57 -7.28
N LYS A 44 2.20 17.81 -8.48
CA LYS A 44 0.83 18.31 -8.67
C LYS A 44 -0.22 17.32 -8.22
N LYS A 45 -0.04 16.04 -8.56
CA LYS A 45 -0.94 14.95 -8.15
C LYS A 45 -0.21 13.63 -8.26
N ILE A 46 -0.21 12.84 -7.18
CA ILE A 46 0.34 11.48 -7.19
C ILE A 46 -0.49 10.61 -8.15
N PRO A 47 0.13 9.90 -9.11
CA PRO A 47 -0.59 9.03 -10.04
C PRO A 47 -1.08 7.76 -9.33
N ASP A 48 -2.12 7.12 -9.90
CA ASP A 48 -2.60 5.81 -9.43
C ASP A 48 -1.63 4.69 -9.83
N VAL A 49 -1.03 4.79 -11.04
CA VAL A 49 0.03 3.91 -11.54
C VAL A 49 1.04 4.78 -12.30
N ALA A 50 2.31 4.45 -12.27
CA ALA A 50 3.33 5.11 -13.09
C ALA A 50 4.06 4.11 -13.98
N ILE A 51 4.36 4.54 -15.20
CA ILE A 51 5.23 3.85 -16.15
C ILE A 51 6.39 4.78 -16.46
N LEU A 52 7.60 4.37 -16.11
CA LEU A 52 8.78 5.21 -16.15
C LEU A 52 9.85 4.57 -17.03
N ASP A 53 10.38 5.28 -18.00
CA ASP A 53 11.65 4.90 -18.62
C ASP A 53 12.79 5.10 -17.62
N VAL A 54 13.75 4.18 -17.61
CA VAL A 54 14.93 4.27 -16.76
C VAL A 54 15.78 5.47 -17.15
N LYS A 55 16.03 5.64 -18.45
CA LYS A 55 16.90 6.65 -18.99
C LYS A 55 16.08 7.79 -19.59
N LEU A 56 16.26 8.98 -19.03
CA LEU A 56 15.66 10.21 -19.53
C LEU A 56 16.78 11.21 -19.86
N ASP A 57 16.41 12.48 -19.96
CA ASP A 57 17.28 13.57 -20.38
C ASP A 57 18.39 13.98 -19.38
N LYS A 58 18.24 13.64 -18.10
CA LYS A 58 19.15 14.07 -17.04
C LYS A 58 20.28 13.06 -16.75
N GLY A 59 19.96 11.76 -16.83
CA GLY A 59 20.95 10.71 -16.54
C GLY A 59 20.45 9.29 -16.78
N ASP A 60 21.35 8.33 -16.51
CA ASP A 60 21.11 6.91 -16.80
C ASP A 60 20.18 6.21 -15.80
N ASN A 61 19.82 6.87 -14.68
CA ASN A 61 19.01 6.30 -13.61
C ASN A 61 17.80 7.19 -13.21
N ASP A 62 17.41 8.12 -14.08
CA ASP A 62 16.34 9.09 -13.83
C ASP A 62 15.02 8.42 -13.42
N GLY A 63 14.64 7.33 -14.08
CA GLY A 63 13.45 6.57 -13.75
C GLY A 63 13.49 5.95 -12.36
N ILE A 64 14.67 5.58 -11.85
CA ILE A 64 14.84 5.04 -10.49
C ILE A 64 14.76 6.16 -9.44
N GLU A 65 15.26 7.36 -9.77
CA GLU A 65 15.07 8.55 -8.91
C GLU A 65 13.59 8.90 -8.81
N LEU A 66 12.86 8.93 -9.95
CA LEU A 66 11.42 9.16 -9.98
C LEU A 66 10.63 8.08 -9.22
N LEU A 67 11.00 6.82 -9.36
CA LEU A 67 10.44 5.72 -8.58
C LEU A 67 10.60 6.00 -7.09
N SER A 68 11.81 6.33 -6.63
CA SER A 68 12.10 6.62 -5.23
C SER A 68 11.30 7.83 -4.74
N HIS A 69 11.14 8.86 -5.57
CA HIS A 69 10.33 10.04 -5.26
C HIS A 69 8.85 9.68 -5.09
N ILE A 70 8.25 8.91 -6.03
CA ILE A 70 6.87 8.43 -5.91
C ILE A 70 6.70 7.61 -4.62
N LYS A 71 7.63 6.67 -4.34
CA LYS A 71 7.57 5.79 -3.16
C LYS A 71 7.72 6.54 -1.84
N SER A 72 8.47 7.64 -1.82
CA SER A 72 8.56 8.50 -0.64
C SER A 72 7.25 9.21 -0.32
N LYS A 73 6.46 9.58 -1.33
CA LYS A 73 5.13 10.22 -1.17
C LYS A 73 4.03 9.20 -0.88
N ASN A 74 4.01 8.11 -1.63
CA ASN A 74 3.04 7.02 -1.44
C ASN A 74 3.66 5.67 -1.84
N LYS A 75 3.93 4.83 -0.84
CA LYS A 75 4.55 3.50 -1.03
C LYS A 75 3.66 2.52 -1.80
N ASP A 76 2.36 2.76 -1.84
CA ASP A 76 1.39 1.84 -2.43
C ASP A 76 1.21 2.02 -3.94
N VAL A 77 1.65 3.14 -4.51
CA VAL A 77 1.58 3.39 -5.96
C VAL A 77 2.40 2.34 -6.71
N PRO A 78 1.80 1.53 -7.58
CA PRO A 78 2.54 0.62 -8.43
C PRO A 78 3.32 1.41 -9.49
N VAL A 79 4.61 1.09 -9.63
CA VAL A 79 5.49 1.71 -10.63
C VAL A 79 6.05 0.61 -11.52
N ILE A 80 5.82 0.71 -12.81
CA ILE A 80 6.38 -0.18 -13.84
C ILE A 80 7.56 0.56 -14.47
N ILE A 81 8.72 -0.08 -14.45
CA ILE A 81 9.93 0.45 -15.08
C ILE A 81 10.07 -0.17 -16.47
N ILE A 82 10.36 0.65 -17.46
CA ILE A 82 10.66 0.20 -18.83
C ILE A 82 12.09 0.64 -19.19
N SER A 83 12.86 -0.21 -19.87
CA SER A 83 14.24 0.12 -20.26
C SER A 83 14.62 -0.47 -21.61
N GLY A 84 15.31 0.31 -22.43
CA GLY A 84 15.91 -0.16 -23.69
C GLY A 84 17.25 -0.86 -23.53
N HIS A 85 17.90 -0.73 -22.37
CA HIS A 85 19.18 -1.35 -22.02
C HIS A 85 19.01 -2.07 -20.69
N ALA A 86 18.25 -3.17 -20.72
CA ALA A 86 18.03 -3.97 -19.53
C ALA A 86 19.26 -4.85 -19.25
N ASN A 87 19.81 -4.75 -18.05
CA ASN A 87 20.66 -5.78 -17.49
C ASN A 87 19.98 -6.34 -16.22
N ILE A 88 20.38 -7.54 -15.85
CA ILE A 88 19.81 -8.24 -14.68
C ILE A 88 19.98 -7.40 -13.40
N GLU A 89 21.10 -6.70 -13.26
CA GLU A 89 21.40 -5.87 -12.10
C GLU A 89 20.44 -4.69 -11.96
N MET A 90 20.11 -4.02 -13.08
CA MET A 90 19.17 -2.90 -13.13
C MET A 90 17.75 -3.36 -12.80
N ALA A 91 17.32 -4.51 -13.32
CA ALA A 91 16.03 -5.10 -13.00
C ALA A 91 15.92 -5.43 -11.49
N ILE A 92 16.93 -6.11 -10.94
CA ILE A 92 17.00 -6.43 -9.50
C ILE A 92 17.02 -5.15 -8.65
N SER A 93 17.79 -4.13 -9.05
CA SER A 93 17.85 -2.85 -8.35
C SER A 93 16.50 -2.16 -8.34
N SER A 94 15.82 -2.07 -9.48
CA SER A 94 14.50 -1.45 -9.59
C SER A 94 13.47 -2.12 -8.68
N LEU A 95 13.44 -3.45 -8.66
CA LEU A 95 12.55 -4.23 -7.78
C LEU A 95 12.88 -4.00 -6.29
N LYS A 96 14.16 -3.94 -5.92
CA LYS A 96 14.59 -3.61 -4.55
C LYS A 96 14.16 -2.20 -4.12
N HIS A 97 14.11 -1.24 -5.03
CA HIS A 97 13.60 0.12 -4.78
C HIS A 97 12.06 0.19 -4.80
N GLY A 98 11.39 -0.96 -4.95
CA GLY A 98 9.94 -1.08 -4.84
C GLY A 98 9.19 -0.90 -6.16
N ALA A 99 9.83 -1.05 -7.31
CA ALA A 99 9.12 -1.18 -8.57
C ALA A 99 8.16 -2.38 -8.50
N PHE A 100 7.00 -2.23 -9.12
CA PHE A 100 6.00 -3.31 -9.23
C PHE A 100 6.43 -4.33 -10.27
N GLU A 101 7.02 -3.85 -11.39
CA GLU A 101 7.50 -4.70 -12.47
C GLU A 101 8.61 -3.97 -13.26
N PHE A 102 9.43 -4.75 -13.96
CA PHE A 102 10.47 -4.27 -14.88
C PHE A 102 10.27 -4.90 -16.24
N ILE A 103 10.29 -4.09 -17.31
CA ILE A 103 10.03 -4.51 -18.69
C ILE A 103 11.15 -4.00 -19.60
N GLU A 104 11.68 -4.90 -20.41
CA GLU A 104 12.68 -4.57 -21.44
C GLU A 104 12.00 -4.14 -22.75
N LYS A 105 12.55 -3.13 -23.41
CA LYS A 105 12.18 -2.73 -24.77
C LYS A 105 12.99 -3.57 -25.78
N PRO A 106 12.39 -4.06 -26.87
CA PRO A 106 10.98 -3.91 -27.26
C PRO A 106 10.06 -4.82 -26.43
N PHE A 107 8.89 -4.33 -26.07
CA PHE A 107 7.92 -5.05 -25.25
C PHE A 107 6.70 -5.47 -26.06
N ASP A 108 6.12 -6.60 -25.67
CA ASP A 108 4.82 -7.04 -26.15
C ASP A 108 3.69 -6.23 -25.49
N GLN A 109 2.80 -5.68 -26.32
CA GLN A 109 1.69 -4.82 -25.85
C GLN A 109 0.73 -5.57 -24.93
N THR A 110 0.43 -6.84 -25.24
CA THR A 110 -0.47 -7.66 -24.42
C THR A 110 0.14 -7.91 -23.04
N ARG A 111 1.44 -8.17 -23.00
CA ARG A 111 2.18 -8.36 -21.75
C ARG A 111 2.17 -7.10 -20.90
N LEU A 112 2.40 -5.93 -21.51
CA LEU A 112 2.37 -4.65 -20.80
C LEU A 112 0.99 -4.36 -20.21
N ILE A 113 -0.08 -4.55 -20.98
CA ILE A 113 -1.45 -4.36 -20.50
C ILE A 113 -1.78 -5.31 -19.34
N ASN A 114 -1.31 -6.55 -19.39
CA ASN A 114 -1.51 -7.49 -18.29
C ASN A 114 -0.80 -7.02 -16.99
N PHE A 115 0.40 -6.46 -17.09
CA PHE A 115 1.09 -5.87 -15.94
C PHE A 115 0.36 -4.64 -15.40
N ILE A 116 -0.15 -3.77 -16.26
CA ILE A 116 -0.96 -2.61 -15.86
C ILE A 116 -2.24 -3.07 -15.15
N LYS A 117 -2.96 -4.05 -15.67
CA LYS A 117 -4.15 -4.60 -15.03
C LYS A 117 -3.85 -5.15 -13.64
N ARG A 118 -2.77 -5.93 -13.50
CA ARG A 118 -2.31 -6.45 -12.19
C ARG A 118 -1.91 -5.34 -11.23
N ALA A 119 -1.26 -4.28 -11.73
CA ALA A 119 -0.90 -3.11 -10.93
C ALA A 119 -2.14 -2.38 -10.38
N VAL A 120 -3.15 -2.16 -11.24
CA VAL A 120 -4.43 -1.55 -10.87
C VAL A 120 -5.21 -2.41 -9.89
N GLU A 121 -5.23 -3.73 -10.09
CA GLU A 121 -5.89 -4.67 -9.16
C GLU A 121 -5.21 -4.65 -7.78
N ASN A 122 -3.89 -4.68 -7.74
CA ASN A 122 -3.12 -4.59 -6.48
C ASN A 122 -3.43 -3.29 -5.73
N LEU A 123 -3.51 -2.16 -6.45
CA LEU A 123 -3.90 -0.87 -5.86
C LEU A 123 -5.30 -0.94 -5.25
N LYS A 124 -6.29 -1.44 -6.00
CA LYS A 124 -7.68 -1.57 -5.53
C LYS A 124 -7.79 -2.47 -4.29
N LEU A 125 -7.09 -3.61 -4.29
CA LEU A 125 -7.08 -4.51 -3.13
C LEU A 125 -6.49 -3.83 -1.88
N LYS A 126 -5.42 -3.05 -2.04
CA LYS A 126 -4.84 -2.28 -0.93
C LYS A 126 -5.78 -1.20 -0.41
N GLU A 127 -6.47 -0.48 -1.30
CA GLU A 127 -7.47 0.51 -0.92
C GLU A 127 -8.65 -0.13 -0.17
N GLN A 128 -9.18 -1.23 -0.67
CA GLN A 128 -10.24 -1.99 -0.02
C GLN A 128 -9.82 -2.47 1.38
N ASN A 129 -8.62 -3.03 1.51
CA ASN A 129 -8.09 -3.43 2.81
C ASN A 129 -8.01 -2.25 3.79
N LYS A 130 -7.51 -1.09 3.35
CA LYS A 130 -7.48 0.14 4.17
C LYS A 130 -8.88 0.61 4.57
N GLU A 131 -9.84 0.54 3.65
CA GLU A 131 -11.23 0.86 3.96
C GLU A 131 -11.84 -0.11 4.98
N PHE A 132 -11.60 -1.42 4.82
CA PHE A 132 -12.04 -2.43 5.79
C PHE A 132 -11.40 -2.20 7.16
N GLU A 133 -10.10 -1.95 7.21
CA GLU A 133 -9.41 -1.60 8.45
C GLU A 133 -10.03 -0.34 9.08
N THR A 134 -10.25 0.71 8.31
CA THR A 134 -10.84 1.96 8.81
C THR A 134 -12.26 1.74 9.33
N LYS A 135 -13.10 0.98 8.63
CA LYS A 135 -14.48 0.65 9.06
C LYS A 135 -14.48 -0.22 10.31
N LEU A 136 -13.61 -1.22 10.39
CA LEU A 136 -13.43 -2.03 11.59
C LEU A 136 -12.98 -1.17 12.77
N PHE A 137 -12.06 -0.23 12.55
CA PHE A 137 -11.53 0.62 13.61
C PHE A 137 -12.51 1.72 14.04
N SER A 138 -13.34 2.27 13.16
CA SER A 138 -14.36 3.25 13.52
C SER A 138 -15.49 2.64 14.37
N SER A 139 -15.77 1.35 14.19
CA SER A 139 -16.73 0.63 15.03
C SER A 139 -16.21 0.36 16.46
N TYR A 140 -14.93 0.61 16.73
CA TYR A 140 -14.29 0.37 18.02
C TYR A 140 -13.95 1.66 18.78
N GLU A 141 -14.66 2.76 18.56
CA GLU A 141 -14.48 3.95 19.37
C GLU A 141 -15.18 3.83 20.74
N LEU A 142 -14.43 4.10 21.80
CA LEU A 142 -14.99 4.25 23.15
C LEU A 142 -15.75 5.59 23.19
N ILE A 143 -17.09 5.51 23.01
CA ILE A 143 -17.98 6.67 23.01
C ILE A 143 -18.42 6.93 24.45
N GLY A 144 -18.29 8.16 24.90
CA GLY A 144 -18.76 8.60 26.22
C GLY A 144 -17.79 9.59 26.88
N ASN A 145 -18.39 10.45 27.73
CA ASN A 145 -17.70 11.51 28.47
C ASN A 145 -17.84 11.36 30.00
N SER A 146 -18.31 10.20 30.47
CA SER A 146 -18.39 9.95 31.90
C SER A 146 -16.99 9.82 32.50
N LYS A 147 -16.85 10.15 33.77
CA LYS A 147 -15.57 10.03 34.52
C LYS A 147 -14.97 8.63 34.42
N ASN A 148 -15.81 7.59 34.42
CA ASN A 148 -15.35 6.19 34.27
C ASN A 148 -14.78 5.91 32.87
N ILE A 149 -15.41 6.41 31.81
CA ILE A 149 -14.91 6.26 30.44
C ILE A 149 -13.61 7.03 30.27
N SER A 150 -13.50 8.24 30.84
CA SER A 150 -12.24 9.00 30.81
C SER A 150 -11.11 8.25 31.49
N ASN A 151 -11.35 7.70 32.69
CA ASN A 151 -10.35 6.89 33.39
C ASN A 151 -9.92 5.65 32.61
N ILE A 152 -10.85 4.98 31.92
CA ILE A 152 -10.53 3.83 31.07
C ILE A 152 -9.67 4.26 29.87
N LYS A 153 -9.96 5.41 29.22
CA LYS A 153 -9.14 5.95 28.14
C LYS A 153 -7.71 6.23 28.60
N ASP A 154 -7.53 6.86 29.75
CA ASP A 154 -6.23 7.15 30.33
C ASP A 154 -5.45 5.86 30.67
N GLN A 155 -6.14 4.83 31.20
CA GLN A 155 -5.53 3.52 31.45
C GLN A 155 -5.10 2.84 30.16
N ILE A 156 -5.93 2.86 29.10
CA ILE A 156 -5.58 2.30 27.79
C ILE A 156 -4.31 2.95 27.25
N GLU A 157 -4.18 4.27 27.31
CA GLU A 157 -2.97 4.97 26.85
C GLU A 157 -1.72 4.52 27.60
N LYS A 158 -1.79 4.46 28.94
CA LYS A 158 -0.67 4.01 29.78
C LYS A 158 -0.27 2.56 29.52
N ILE A 159 -1.25 1.66 29.38
CA ILE A 159 -1.02 0.22 29.20
C ILE A 159 -0.49 -0.08 27.79
N SER A 160 -0.96 0.65 26.78
CA SER A 160 -0.63 0.39 25.37
C SER A 160 0.87 0.52 25.05
N VAL A 161 1.60 1.34 25.80
CA VAL A 161 3.07 1.51 25.61
C VAL A 161 3.88 0.44 26.34
N SER A 162 3.25 -0.33 27.25
CA SER A 162 3.89 -1.40 28.01
C SER A 162 3.81 -2.74 27.26
N GLU A 163 4.74 -3.66 27.54
CA GLU A 163 4.71 -5.03 27.02
C GLU A 163 4.06 -6.02 28.02
N SER A 164 3.34 -5.49 28.99
CA SER A 164 2.73 -6.27 30.06
C SER A 164 1.51 -7.05 29.56
N ARG A 165 1.24 -8.18 30.23
CA ARG A 165 -0.02 -8.91 30.06
C ARG A 165 -1.15 -8.11 30.69
N VAL A 166 -2.30 -8.03 30.02
CA VAL A 166 -3.46 -7.25 30.45
C VAL A 166 -4.64 -8.18 30.69
N LEU A 167 -5.24 -8.09 31.89
CA LEU A 167 -6.49 -8.77 32.21
C LEU A 167 -7.63 -7.74 32.20
N ILE A 168 -8.66 -7.98 31.38
CA ILE A 168 -9.83 -7.12 31.28
C ILE A 168 -11.03 -7.85 31.84
N ASN A 169 -11.55 -7.39 33.00
CA ASN A 169 -12.72 -7.96 33.65
C ASN A 169 -13.96 -7.10 33.45
N GLY A 170 -15.12 -7.75 33.33
CA GLY A 170 -16.42 -7.10 33.24
C GLY A 170 -17.52 -8.07 32.84
N PRO A 171 -18.79 -7.68 32.97
CA PRO A 171 -19.93 -8.51 32.58
C PRO A 171 -19.96 -8.76 31.06
N SER A 172 -20.75 -9.72 30.60
CA SER A 172 -20.96 -9.96 29.19
C SER A 172 -21.53 -8.69 28.51
N GLY A 173 -21.09 -8.37 27.29
CA GLY A 173 -21.54 -7.17 26.56
C GLY A 173 -20.94 -5.84 27.03
N SER A 174 -20.07 -5.80 28.07
CA SER A 174 -19.50 -4.55 28.61
C SER A 174 -18.41 -3.90 27.73
N GLY A 175 -18.08 -4.45 26.54
CA GLY A 175 -17.08 -3.88 25.64
C GLY A 175 -15.63 -4.30 25.92
N LYS A 176 -15.39 -5.42 26.60
CA LYS A 176 -14.03 -5.92 26.88
C LYS A 176 -13.19 -6.08 25.61
N GLU A 177 -13.77 -6.61 24.56
CA GLU A 177 -13.10 -6.75 23.26
C GLU A 177 -12.73 -5.39 22.65
N LEU A 178 -13.61 -4.41 22.77
CA LEU A 178 -13.37 -3.03 22.33
C LEU A 178 -12.12 -2.44 23.01
N ILE A 179 -12.00 -2.64 24.32
CA ILE A 179 -10.84 -2.20 25.11
C ILE A 179 -9.57 -2.91 24.65
N ALA A 180 -9.62 -4.24 24.46
CA ALA A 180 -8.47 -5.03 24.02
C ALA A 180 -7.97 -4.58 22.64
N ARG A 181 -8.88 -4.37 21.68
CA ARG A 181 -8.55 -3.84 20.36
C ARG A 181 -7.98 -2.42 20.41
N LYS A 182 -8.48 -1.57 21.30
CA LYS A 182 -7.96 -0.20 21.48
C LYS A 182 -6.54 -0.22 22.05
N ILE A 183 -6.26 -1.09 23.03
CA ILE A 183 -4.91 -1.31 23.56
C ILE A 183 -3.97 -1.76 22.44
N HIS A 184 -4.36 -2.76 21.66
CA HIS A 184 -3.55 -3.24 20.54
C HIS A 184 -3.27 -2.12 19.50
N LYS A 185 -4.30 -1.36 19.10
CA LYS A 185 -4.17 -0.25 18.16
C LYS A 185 -3.17 0.81 18.61
N ASN A 186 -3.13 1.11 19.90
CA ASN A 186 -2.23 2.12 20.47
C ASN A 186 -0.85 1.57 20.84
N SER A 187 -0.63 0.24 20.69
CA SER A 187 0.61 -0.42 21.06
C SER A 187 1.66 -0.39 19.94
N LYS A 188 2.90 -0.72 20.29
CA LYS A 188 3.99 -0.92 19.29
C LYS A 188 3.68 -2.02 18.27
N ARG A 189 2.71 -2.90 18.57
CA ARG A 189 2.28 -4.03 17.72
C ARG A 189 1.07 -3.69 16.85
N SER A 190 0.66 -2.43 16.76
CA SER A 190 -0.53 -1.97 16.02
C SER A 190 -0.56 -2.35 14.54
N LYS A 191 0.60 -2.64 13.95
CA LYS A 191 0.74 -3.10 12.56
C LYS A 191 0.64 -4.62 12.40
N ASN A 192 0.65 -5.38 13.51
CA ASN A 192 0.55 -6.83 13.50
C ASN A 192 -0.92 -7.26 13.59
N PRO A 193 -1.28 -8.47 13.14
CA PRO A 193 -2.64 -8.97 13.25
C PRO A 193 -3.07 -9.11 14.73
N PHE A 194 -4.34 -8.74 15.01
CA PHE A 194 -4.98 -8.96 16.30
C PHE A 194 -5.71 -10.30 16.27
N VAL A 195 -5.12 -11.32 16.86
CA VAL A 195 -5.68 -12.69 16.88
C VAL A 195 -6.61 -12.85 18.08
N ILE A 196 -7.83 -13.33 17.82
CA ILE A 196 -8.84 -13.61 18.87
C ILE A 196 -8.97 -15.12 19.01
N LEU A 197 -8.79 -15.59 20.22
CA LEU A 197 -9.05 -16.98 20.61
C LEU A 197 -10.24 -17.02 21.56
N ASN A 198 -11.27 -17.77 21.19
CA ASN A 198 -12.43 -17.96 22.06
C ASN A 198 -12.20 -19.19 22.96
N GLY A 199 -11.80 -18.97 24.20
CA GLY A 199 -11.53 -20.05 25.14
C GLY A 199 -12.71 -20.98 25.44
N ALA A 200 -13.95 -20.56 25.17
CA ALA A 200 -15.13 -21.42 25.31
C ALA A 200 -15.30 -22.44 24.16
N LEU A 201 -14.64 -22.22 23.03
CA LEU A 201 -14.67 -23.09 21.86
C LEU A 201 -13.41 -23.94 21.72
N LEU A 202 -12.42 -23.72 22.59
CA LEU A 202 -11.16 -24.47 22.56
C LEU A 202 -11.33 -25.79 23.31
N ASP A 203 -11.36 -26.88 22.55
CA ASP A 203 -11.28 -28.23 23.10
C ASP A 203 -9.83 -28.49 23.58
N SER A 204 -9.66 -29.14 24.73
CA SER A 204 -8.34 -29.36 25.34
C SER A 204 -7.34 -30.06 24.41
N GLU A 205 -7.83 -30.88 23.45
CA GLU A 205 -7.01 -31.58 22.47
C GLU A 205 -6.61 -30.74 21.24
N LYS A 206 -7.31 -29.64 20.99
CA LYS A 206 -7.05 -28.75 19.84
C LYS A 206 -6.29 -27.48 20.20
N TYR A 207 -6.04 -27.27 21.49
CA TYR A 207 -5.44 -26.03 21.98
C TYR A 207 -4.05 -25.77 21.40
N GLU A 208 -3.23 -26.82 21.30
CA GLU A 208 -1.87 -26.72 20.75
C GLU A 208 -1.90 -26.48 19.22
N LEU A 209 -2.84 -27.12 18.53
CA LEU A 209 -2.96 -27.00 17.07
C LEU A 209 -3.43 -25.59 16.63
N GLU A 210 -4.36 -24.99 17.38
CA GLU A 210 -4.84 -23.62 17.07
C GLU A 210 -3.88 -22.52 17.51
N LEU A 211 -3.01 -22.79 18.51
CA LEU A 211 -2.04 -21.82 18.99
C LEU A 211 -0.70 -21.86 18.27
N PHE A 212 -0.30 -23.05 17.81
CA PHE A 212 1.06 -23.26 17.29
C PHE A 212 1.10 -23.90 15.89
N GLY A 213 -0.03 -24.28 15.29
CA GLY A 213 -0.16 -24.84 13.94
C GLY A 213 0.08 -26.33 13.88
#